data_af60c823bedf1146896d773458951b59
#
_entry.id   af60c823bedf1146896d773458951b59
#
_cell.length_a   1.000
_cell.length_b   1.000
_cell.length_c   1.000
_cell.angle_alpha   90.00
_cell.angle_beta   90.00
_cell.angle_gamma   90.00
#
_symmetry.space_group_name_H-M   'P 1'
#
loop_
_entity.id
_entity.type
_entity.pdbx_description
1 polymer ?
#
loop_
_entity_poly.entity_id
_entity_poly.type
_entity_poly.pdbx_seq_one_letter_code
_entity_poly.pdbx_strand_id
1 'polypeptide(L)'
;MHTLIDLPYNSLAPVISDQTLAFHHGKHLQTYVDNLNKLIAGTDLEGKTLEEIVRASAPSVIPSAASVSPAVFNNAGQILNHNLYFTQFAPVPHSGLDPESHLAKQIAKQWSTLDAFKADFESKGTTLFGSGWVWLQANEKGELSIAQYANADNPVAHGLKPLLTFDVWEHAYYLDYQDRKSVV
;
A
#
# COMPACT_ATOMS: atom_id res chain seq x y z
N MET A 1 6.91 -7.53 18.42
CA MET A 1 6.46 -6.13 18.27
C MET A 1 6.84 -5.63 16.89
N HIS A 2 5.96 -4.91 16.23
CA HIS A 2 6.23 -4.22 14.96
C HIS A 2 6.91 -2.88 15.21
N THR A 3 7.72 -2.42 14.26
CA THR A 3 8.45 -1.15 14.33
C THR A 3 8.20 -0.35 13.06
N LEU A 4 8.31 0.96 13.15
CA LEU A 4 8.35 1.83 11.98
C LEU A 4 9.54 1.44 11.11
N ILE A 5 9.32 1.32 9.79
CA ILE A 5 10.40 1.05 8.84
C ILE A 5 11.27 2.29 8.64
N ASP A 6 12.54 2.09 8.33
CA ASP A 6 13.39 3.17 7.85
C ASP A 6 13.10 3.48 6.38
N LEU A 7 13.16 4.77 6.01
CA LEU A 7 13.03 5.16 4.61
C LEU A 7 14.35 4.89 3.88
N PRO A 8 14.32 4.30 2.65
CA PRO A 8 15.53 4.04 1.87
C PRO A 8 16.10 5.30 1.19
N TYR A 9 15.54 6.47 1.49
CA TYR A 9 15.91 7.78 0.92
C TYR A 9 15.72 8.88 1.97
N ASN A 10 16.37 10.03 1.75
CA ASN A 10 16.28 11.19 2.63
C ASN A 10 15.21 12.19 2.20
N SER A 11 14.87 12.25 0.90
CA SER A 11 13.88 13.17 0.32
C SER A 11 13.31 12.62 -0.97
N LEU A 12 12.08 13.00 -1.28
CA LEU A 12 11.40 12.75 -2.56
C LEU A 12 11.00 14.07 -3.25
N ALA A 13 11.49 15.21 -2.73
CA ALA A 13 11.22 16.50 -3.35
C ALA A 13 11.73 16.55 -4.80
N PRO A 14 11.07 17.26 -5.72
CA PRO A 14 9.90 18.12 -5.49
C PRO A 14 8.53 17.40 -5.54
N VAL A 15 8.50 16.09 -5.79
CA VAL A 15 7.23 15.35 -6.02
C VAL A 15 6.44 15.14 -4.71
N ILE A 16 7.12 14.73 -3.66
CA ILE A 16 6.57 14.63 -2.30
C ILE A 16 7.49 15.46 -1.40
N SER A 17 6.93 16.44 -0.70
CA SER A 17 7.72 17.31 0.19
C SER A 17 8.22 16.55 1.42
N ASP A 18 9.33 17.05 2.00
CA ASP A 18 9.85 16.54 3.25
C ASP A 18 8.84 16.73 4.40
N GLN A 19 7.99 17.77 4.31
CA GLN A 19 6.90 17.98 5.26
C GLN A 19 5.86 16.87 5.17
N THR A 20 5.43 16.50 3.97
CA THR A 20 4.50 15.39 3.75
C THR A 20 5.11 14.08 4.27
N LEU A 21 6.39 13.79 3.97
CA LEU A 21 7.07 12.60 4.48
C LEU A 21 7.13 12.59 6.02
N ALA A 22 7.46 13.71 6.66
CA ALA A 22 7.54 13.81 8.11
C ALA A 22 6.19 13.51 8.79
N PHE A 23 5.08 13.95 8.21
CA PHE A 23 3.74 13.64 8.73
C PHE A 23 3.28 12.25 8.34
N HIS A 24 3.38 11.87 7.07
CA HIS A 24 2.82 10.63 6.55
C HIS A 24 3.56 9.40 7.08
N HIS A 25 4.90 9.41 7.03
CA HIS A 25 5.72 8.33 7.59
C HIS A 25 5.89 8.50 9.11
N GLY A 26 6.44 9.65 9.56
CA GLY A 26 6.93 9.81 10.92
C GLY A 26 5.83 9.90 11.98
N LYS A 27 4.59 10.30 11.62
CA LYS A 27 3.46 10.39 12.56
C LYS A 27 2.32 9.45 12.21
N HIS A 28 1.84 9.49 10.97
CA HIS A 28 0.66 8.73 10.57
C HIS A 28 0.93 7.22 10.59
N LEU A 29 1.96 6.75 9.89
CA LEU A 29 2.36 5.33 9.93
C LEU A 29 2.78 4.90 11.33
N GLN A 30 3.53 5.71 12.08
CA GLN A 30 3.91 5.40 13.47
C GLN A 30 2.69 5.16 14.36
N THR A 31 1.62 5.93 14.17
CA THR A 31 0.38 5.74 14.94
C THR A 31 -0.25 4.37 14.69
N TYR A 32 -0.26 3.88 13.46
CA TYR A 32 -0.75 2.53 13.16
C TYR A 32 0.12 1.46 13.81
N VAL A 33 1.44 1.62 13.80
CA VAL A 33 2.39 0.70 14.46
C VAL A 33 2.12 0.62 15.96
N ASP A 34 2.01 1.77 16.61
CA ASP A 34 1.75 1.85 18.06
C ASP A 34 0.40 1.23 18.44
N ASN A 35 -0.63 1.50 17.64
CA ASN A 35 -1.97 0.96 17.86
C ASN A 35 -2.01 -0.57 17.65
N LEU A 36 -1.40 -1.07 16.56
CA LEU A 36 -1.34 -2.51 16.32
C LEU A 36 -0.67 -3.22 17.49
N ASN A 37 0.50 -2.74 17.92
CA ASN A 37 1.23 -3.34 19.03
C ASN A 37 0.40 -3.42 20.31
N LYS A 38 -0.39 -2.38 20.61
CA LYS A 38 -1.32 -2.39 21.75
C LYS A 38 -2.44 -3.41 21.60
N LEU A 39 -2.99 -3.53 20.38
CA LEU A 39 -4.13 -4.41 20.09
C LEU A 39 -3.77 -5.89 20.11
N ILE A 40 -2.54 -6.25 19.72
CA ILE A 40 -2.11 -7.66 19.63
C ILE A 40 -1.36 -8.15 20.88
N ALA A 41 -0.99 -7.26 21.81
CA ALA A 41 -0.26 -7.63 23.03
C ALA A 41 -1.03 -8.68 23.84
N GLY A 42 -0.37 -9.80 24.18
CA GLY A 42 -0.95 -10.92 24.93
C GLY A 42 -1.97 -11.74 24.15
N THR A 43 -2.10 -11.57 22.83
CA THR A 43 -2.95 -12.39 21.95
C THR A 43 -2.15 -13.37 21.12
N ASP A 44 -2.82 -14.32 20.45
CA ASP A 44 -2.20 -15.28 19.52
C ASP A 44 -1.60 -14.61 18.27
N LEU A 45 -1.83 -13.32 18.09
CA LEU A 45 -1.27 -12.51 17.00
C LEU A 45 0.07 -11.85 17.36
N GLU A 46 0.43 -11.85 18.64
CA GLU A 46 1.72 -11.33 19.08
C GLU A 46 2.87 -12.15 18.48
N GLY A 47 3.82 -11.46 17.85
CA GLY A 47 4.97 -12.10 17.19
C GLY A 47 4.73 -12.60 15.77
N LYS A 48 3.50 -12.54 15.26
CA LYS A 48 3.19 -12.85 13.85
C LYS A 48 3.65 -11.72 12.92
N THR A 49 3.89 -12.07 11.65
CA THR A 49 4.18 -11.10 10.59
C THR A 49 2.94 -10.26 10.25
N LEU A 50 3.13 -9.11 9.59
CA LEU A 50 2.01 -8.28 9.16
C LEU A 50 1.07 -9.02 8.21
N GLU A 51 1.63 -9.79 7.27
CA GLU A 51 0.86 -10.59 6.33
C GLU A 51 0.02 -11.67 7.03
N GLU A 52 0.58 -12.33 8.04
CA GLU A 52 -0.16 -13.32 8.84
C GLU A 52 -1.30 -12.66 9.62
N ILE A 53 -1.05 -11.48 10.22
CA ILE A 53 -2.08 -10.73 10.95
C ILE A 53 -3.18 -10.26 9.99
N VAL A 54 -2.82 -9.69 8.84
CA VAL A 54 -3.79 -9.26 7.81
C VAL A 54 -4.66 -10.42 7.38
N ARG A 55 -4.07 -11.58 7.01
CA ARG A 55 -4.84 -12.76 6.60
C ARG A 55 -5.74 -13.29 7.72
N ALA A 56 -5.24 -13.33 8.95
CA ALA A 56 -6.01 -13.84 10.09
C ALA A 56 -7.15 -12.90 10.53
N SER A 57 -7.05 -11.61 10.24
CA SER A 57 -8.02 -10.59 10.64
C SER A 57 -8.88 -10.05 9.49
N ALA A 58 -8.66 -10.52 8.26
CA ALA A 58 -9.42 -10.06 7.09
C ALA A 58 -10.92 -10.34 7.25
N PRO A 59 -11.80 -9.37 6.92
CA PRO A 59 -13.26 -9.52 7.08
C PRO A 59 -13.87 -10.72 6.35
N SER A 60 -13.26 -11.15 5.24
CA SER A 60 -13.67 -12.31 4.45
C SER A 60 -13.36 -13.66 5.11
N VAL A 61 -12.43 -13.68 6.07
CA VAL A 61 -11.96 -14.91 6.73
C VAL A 61 -12.61 -15.11 8.10
N ILE A 62 -13.17 -14.04 8.69
CA ILE A 62 -13.76 -14.10 10.03
C ILE A 62 -15.22 -14.56 9.92
N PRO A 63 -15.54 -15.82 10.27
CA PRO A 63 -16.93 -16.21 10.54
C PRO A 63 -17.45 -15.34 11.69
N SER A 64 -18.71 -15.03 11.71
CA SER A 64 -19.43 -14.09 12.60
C SER A 64 -19.23 -14.27 14.12
N ALA A 65 -18.34 -15.13 14.55
CA ALA A 65 -18.05 -15.44 15.96
C ALA A 65 -16.57 -15.21 16.35
N ALA A 66 -15.71 -14.68 15.48
CA ALA A 66 -14.29 -14.63 15.76
C ALA A 66 -13.90 -13.36 16.51
N SER A 67 -13.09 -13.56 17.51
CA SER A 67 -12.57 -12.66 18.52
C SER A 67 -11.59 -11.57 18.02
N VAL A 68 -11.35 -11.43 16.73
CA VAL A 68 -10.40 -10.44 16.22
C VAL A 68 -11.12 -9.15 15.85
N SER A 69 -10.76 -8.08 16.56
CA SER A 69 -11.34 -6.76 16.33
C SER A 69 -11.02 -6.25 14.91
N PRO A 70 -12.00 -5.63 14.21
CA PRO A 70 -11.73 -4.92 12.94
C PRO A 70 -10.60 -3.90 13.04
N ALA A 71 -10.33 -3.37 14.22
CA ALA A 71 -9.21 -2.47 14.46
C ALA A 71 -7.85 -3.14 14.23
N VAL A 72 -7.72 -4.45 14.47
CA VAL A 72 -6.48 -5.21 14.17
C VAL A 72 -6.23 -5.22 12.67
N PHE A 73 -7.24 -5.60 11.88
CA PHE A 73 -7.14 -5.58 10.41
C PHE A 73 -6.80 -4.19 9.89
N ASN A 74 -7.50 -3.17 10.36
CA ASN A 74 -7.30 -1.80 9.89
C ASN A 74 -5.86 -1.31 10.16
N ASN A 75 -5.33 -1.54 11.37
CA ASN A 75 -3.97 -1.09 11.69
C ASN A 75 -2.91 -1.95 10.97
N ALA A 76 -3.04 -3.27 10.96
CA ALA A 76 -2.09 -4.16 10.27
C ALA A 76 -2.09 -3.92 8.75
N GLY A 77 -3.27 -3.79 8.14
CA GLY A 77 -3.41 -3.48 6.73
C GLY A 77 -2.77 -2.14 6.37
N GLN A 78 -3.05 -1.09 7.15
CA GLN A 78 -2.43 0.21 6.91
C GLN A 78 -0.90 0.16 7.04
N ILE A 79 -0.35 -0.55 8.02
CA ILE A 79 1.11 -0.69 8.14
C ILE A 79 1.69 -1.40 6.91
N LEU A 80 1.07 -2.50 6.48
CA LEU A 80 1.52 -3.26 5.31
C LEU A 80 1.48 -2.39 4.05
N ASN A 81 0.39 -1.66 3.84
CA ASN A 81 0.18 -0.78 2.70
C ASN A 81 1.23 0.33 2.65
N HIS A 82 1.44 1.04 3.77
CA HIS A 82 2.42 2.10 3.87
C HIS A 82 3.87 1.60 3.75
N ASN A 83 4.18 0.42 4.29
CA ASN A 83 5.51 -0.17 4.16
C ASN A 83 5.87 -0.39 2.69
N LEU A 84 4.95 -0.95 1.88
CA LEU A 84 5.20 -1.09 0.45
C LEU A 84 5.25 0.28 -0.24
N TYR A 85 4.30 1.17 0.07
CA TYR A 85 4.24 2.52 -0.50
C TYR A 85 5.55 3.27 -0.32
N PHE A 86 6.11 3.32 0.88
CA PHE A 86 7.34 4.04 1.15
C PHE A 86 8.59 3.35 0.60
N THR A 87 8.64 2.03 0.57
CA THR A 87 9.84 1.32 0.11
C THR A 87 9.98 1.23 -1.41
N GLN A 88 8.92 1.51 -2.16
CA GLN A 88 8.93 1.45 -3.63
C GLN A 88 9.49 2.72 -4.29
N PHE A 89 9.55 3.83 -3.57
CA PHE A 89 10.03 5.09 -4.14
C PHE A 89 11.55 5.14 -4.23
N ALA A 90 12.02 5.86 -5.26
CA ALA A 90 13.42 6.21 -5.43
C ALA A 90 13.55 7.71 -5.72
N PRO A 91 14.60 8.38 -5.20
CA PRO A 91 14.89 9.77 -5.56
C PRO A 91 15.12 9.91 -7.06
N VAL A 92 14.77 11.06 -7.61
CA VAL A 92 15.06 11.40 -9.02
C VAL A 92 16.49 11.98 -9.13
N PRO A 93 17.21 11.72 -10.25
CA PRO A 93 16.85 10.85 -11.37
C PRO A 93 17.04 9.36 -11.04
N HIS A 94 16.20 8.51 -11.61
CA HIS A 94 16.32 7.06 -11.50
C HIS A 94 16.23 6.40 -12.89
N SER A 95 16.70 5.14 -13.00
CA SER A 95 16.76 4.42 -14.27
C SER A 95 15.41 3.96 -14.84
N GLY A 96 14.34 4.10 -14.06
CA GLY A 96 13.04 3.57 -14.44
C GLY A 96 12.96 2.05 -14.39
N LEU A 97 11.92 1.50 -15.02
CA LEU A 97 11.72 0.05 -15.13
C LEU A 97 12.69 -0.53 -16.18
N ASP A 98 13.50 -1.50 -15.78
CA ASP A 98 14.34 -2.26 -16.72
C ASP A 98 13.44 -3.01 -17.74
N PRO A 99 13.57 -2.71 -19.06
CA PRO A 99 12.75 -3.34 -20.11
C PRO A 99 12.93 -4.85 -20.18
N GLU A 100 14.10 -5.37 -19.77
CA GLU A 100 14.40 -6.80 -19.78
C GLU A 100 13.91 -7.54 -18.54
N SER A 101 13.45 -6.81 -17.52
CA SER A 101 12.89 -7.41 -16.31
C SER A 101 11.65 -8.25 -16.60
N HIS A 102 11.42 -9.26 -15.75
CA HIS A 102 10.21 -10.09 -15.85
C HIS A 102 8.94 -9.24 -15.72
N LEU A 103 8.94 -8.26 -14.84
CA LEU A 103 7.80 -7.35 -14.65
C LEU A 103 7.50 -6.55 -15.92
N ALA A 104 8.52 -5.96 -16.56
CA ALA A 104 8.35 -5.22 -17.80
C ALA A 104 7.73 -6.08 -18.92
N LYS A 105 8.22 -7.32 -19.05
CA LYS A 105 7.70 -8.29 -20.03
C LYS A 105 6.23 -8.66 -19.75
N GLN A 106 5.85 -8.83 -18.48
CA GLN A 106 4.45 -9.11 -18.11
C GLN A 106 3.54 -7.88 -18.35
N ILE A 107 4.01 -6.67 -18.05
CA ILE A 107 3.29 -5.43 -18.33
C ILE A 107 3.07 -5.29 -19.85
N ALA A 108 4.13 -5.48 -20.67
CA ALA A 108 4.03 -5.42 -22.12
C ALA A 108 3.06 -6.47 -22.68
N LYS A 109 3.05 -7.67 -22.13
CA LYS A 109 2.12 -8.75 -22.53
C LYS A 109 0.65 -8.36 -22.25
N GLN A 110 0.37 -7.68 -21.16
CA GLN A 110 -1.00 -7.42 -20.71
C GLN A 110 -1.54 -6.06 -21.16
N TRP A 111 -0.71 -5.01 -21.16
CA TRP A 111 -1.10 -3.65 -21.54
C TRP A 111 -0.47 -3.17 -22.85
N SER A 112 0.34 -3.99 -23.53
CA SER A 112 1.09 -3.67 -24.74
C SER A 112 2.21 -2.63 -24.54
N THR A 113 1.99 -1.57 -23.78
CA THR A 113 2.98 -0.53 -23.49
C THR A 113 2.98 -0.15 -22.01
N LEU A 114 4.10 0.41 -21.55
CA LEU A 114 4.20 0.95 -20.19
C LEU A 114 3.25 2.15 -20.00
N ASP A 115 3.05 2.96 -21.02
CA ASP A 115 2.16 4.12 -20.94
C ASP A 115 0.69 3.69 -20.83
N ALA A 116 0.27 2.63 -21.53
CA ALA A 116 -1.06 2.07 -21.36
C ALA A 116 -1.27 1.50 -19.95
N PHE A 117 -0.26 0.85 -19.38
CA PHE A 117 -0.29 0.40 -17.98
C PHE A 117 -0.43 1.59 -17.02
N LYS A 118 0.39 2.64 -17.19
CA LYS A 118 0.32 3.85 -16.35
C LYS A 118 -1.06 4.50 -16.42
N ALA A 119 -1.61 4.67 -17.62
CA ALA A 119 -2.93 5.26 -17.82
C ALA A 119 -4.06 4.46 -17.13
N ASP A 120 -4.01 3.11 -17.18
CA ASP A 120 -4.96 2.25 -16.48
C ASP A 120 -4.79 2.36 -14.95
N PHE A 121 -3.54 2.38 -14.47
CA PHE A 121 -3.23 2.53 -13.05
C PHE A 121 -3.70 3.88 -12.50
N GLU A 122 -3.41 4.98 -13.20
CA GLU A 122 -3.87 6.33 -12.90
C GLU A 122 -5.41 6.42 -12.87
N SER A 123 -6.06 5.88 -13.91
CA SER A 123 -7.51 5.83 -13.99
C SER A 123 -8.12 5.12 -12.77
N LYS A 124 -7.54 4.00 -12.35
CA LYS A 124 -7.97 3.30 -11.13
C LYS A 124 -7.72 4.13 -9.86
N GLY A 125 -6.58 4.82 -9.76
CA GLY A 125 -6.29 5.70 -8.62
C GLY A 125 -7.30 6.83 -8.49
N THR A 126 -7.55 7.55 -9.59
CA THR A 126 -8.42 8.74 -9.61
C THR A 126 -9.90 8.42 -9.46
N THR A 127 -10.35 7.25 -9.93
CA THR A 127 -11.77 6.83 -9.88
C THR A 127 -12.17 6.09 -8.62
N LEU A 128 -11.24 5.74 -7.72
CA LEU A 128 -11.58 5.10 -6.46
C LEU A 128 -12.47 6.02 -5.63
N PHE A 129 -13.67 5.55 -5.29
CA PHE A 129 -14.60 6.31 -4.47
C PHE A 129 -14.19 6.27 -2.99
N GLY A 130 -13.97 7.44 -2.39
CA GLY A 130 -13.53 7.54 -1.00
C GLY A 130 -12.04 7.30 -0.81
N SER A 131 -11.65 6.95 0.39
CA SER A 131 -10.27 6.69 0.80
C SER A 131 -9.86 5.26 0.48
N GLY A 132 -8.62 5.06 0.07
CA GLY A 132 -8.09 3.73 -0.23
C GLY A 132 -6.79 3.75 -1.00
N TRP A 133 -6.56 2.67 -1.75
CA TRP A 133 -5.30 2.35 -2.39
C TRP A 133 -5.54 1.78 -3.78
N VAL A 134 -4.69 2.13 -4.73
CA VAL A 134 -4.60 1.44 -6.02
C VAL A 134 -3.40 0.49 -6.00
N TRP A 135 -3.56 -0.70 -6.57
CA TRP A 135 -2.58 -1.78 -6.50
C TRP A 135 -2.29 -2.39 -7.86
N LEU A 136 -1.02 -2.65 -8.12
CA LEU A 136 -0.61 -3.72 -9.03
C LEU A 136 -0.41 -4.98 -8.20
N GLN A 137 -1.08 -6.05 -8.57
CA GLN A 137 -1.05 -7.32 -7.86
C GLN A 137 -0.88 -8.49 -8.82
N ALA A 138 -0.42 -9.63 -8.31
CA ALA A 138 -0.31 -10.87 -9.05
C ALA A 138 -1.07 -12.01 -8.34
N ASN A 139 -1.68 -12.90 -9.14
CA ASN A 139 -2.20 -14.16 -8.63
C ASN A 139 -1.09 -15.24 -8.54
N GLU A 140 -1.44 -16.45 -8.08
CA GLU A 140 -0.51 -17.58 -7.96
C GLU A 140 0.15 -18.00 -9.29
N LYS A 141 -0.50 -17.70 -10.42
CA LYS A 141 0.04 -17.98 -11.77
C LYS A 141 0.96 -16.87 -12.28
N GLY A 142 1.12 -15.78 -11.51
CA GLY A 142 1.89 -14.61 -11.92
C GLY A 142 1.16 -13.69 -12.89
N GLU A 143 -0.15 -13.88 -13.09
CA GLU A 143 -0.97 -12.97 -13.90
C GLU A 143 -1.19 -11.68 -13.14
N LEU A 144 -0.96 -10.55 -13.81
CA LEU A 144 -1.06 -9.23 -13.20
C LEU A 144 -2.50 -8.70 -13.27
N SER A 145 -2.86 -7.86 -12.32
CA SER A 145 -4.10 -7.06 -12.36
C SER A 145 -3.92 -5.76 -11.59
N ILE A 146 -4.64 -4.71 -12.03
CA ILE A 146 -4.76 -3.47 -11.28
C ILE A 146 -6.08 -3.50 -10.52
N ALA A 147 -6.01 -3.26 -9.20
CA ALA A 147 -7.17 -3.29 -8.32
C ALA A 147 -7.27 -2.03 -7.47
N GLN A 148 -8.49 -1.71 -7.06
CA GLN A 148 -8.80 -0.65 -6.09
C GLN A 148 -9.28 -1.32 -4.80
N TYR A 149 -8.71 -0.92 -3.67
CA TYR A 149 -9.15 -1.40 -2.36
C TYR A 149 -9.46 -0.22 -1.44
N ALA A 150 -10.62 -0.27 -0.81
CA ALA A 150 -11.06 0.80 0.10
C ALA A 150 -10.38 0.69 1.47
N ASN A 151 -10.15 1.83 2.10
CA ASN A 151 -9.64 1.95 3.46
C ASN A 151 -8.30 1.23 3.67
N ALA A 152 -8.26 0.17 4.49
CA ALA A 152 -7.05 -0.59 4.83
C ALA A 152 -6.91 -1.89 4.03
N ASP A 153 -7.88 -2.20 3.17
CA ASP A 153 -7.90 -3.45 2.41
C ASP A 153 -6.76 -3.51 1.40
N ASN A 154 -6.30 -4.72 1.08
CA ASN A 154 -5.10 -4.93 0.27
C ASN A 154 -5.06 -6.35 -0.33
N PRO A 155 -4.19 -6.61 -1.34
CA PRO A 155 -4.10 -7.90 -2.00
C PRO A 155 -3.85 -9.10 -1.07
N VAL A 156 -3.10 -8.90 0.03
CA VAL A 156 -2.74 -9.99 0.98
C VAL A 156 -3.98 -10.56 1.66
N ALA A 157 -4.97 -9.71 1.95
CA ALA A 157 -6.25 -10.12 2.50
C ALA A 157 -7.06 -11.05 1.57
N HIS A 158 -6.75 -11.01 0.28
CA HIS A 158 -7.41 -11.77 -0.79
C HIS A 158 -6.53 -12.91 -1.33
N GLY A 159 -5.40 -13.22 -0.68
CA GLY A 159 -4.49 -14.28 -1.13
C GLY A 159 -3.67 -13.91 -2.37
N LEU A 160 -3.61 -12.62 -2.73
CA LEU A 160 -2.87 -12.11 -3.87
C LEU A 160 -1.54 -11.51 -3.42
N LYS A 161 -0.58 -11.41 -4.34
CA LYS A 161 0.73 -10.82 -4.10
C LYS A 161 0.75 -9.35 -4.47
N PRO A 162 1.00 -8.42 -3.54
CA PRO A 162 1.17 -7.01 -3.84
C PRO A 162 2.51 -6.77 -4.54
N LEU A 163 2.53 -5.89 -5.56
CA LEU A 163 3.74 -5.57 -6.32
C LEU A 163 4.04 -4.06 -6.32
N LEU A 164 3.01 -3.23 -6.44
CA LEU A 164 3.10 -1.77 -6.45
C LEU A 164 1.82 -1.22 -5.83
N THR A 165 1.91 -0.12 -5.11
CA THR A 165 0.72 0.56 -4.58
C THR A 165 0.86 2.08 -4.61
N PHE A 166 -0.30 2.77 -4.69
CA PHE A 166 -0.36 4.19 -4.42
C PHE A 166 -1.47 4.48 -3.42
N ASP A 167 -1.13 5.33 -2.48
CA ASP A 167 -2.04 5.88 -1.49
C ASP A 167 -2.88 6.98 -2.12
N VAL A 168 -4.20 6.78 -2.18
CA VAL A 168 -5.14 7.77 -2.70
C VAL A 168 -6.01 8.39 -1.59
N TRP A 169 -5.60 8.26 -0.34
CA TRP A 169 -6.10 9.05 0.76
C TRP A 169 -5.59 10.50 0.62
N GLU A 170 -6.41 11.48 0.97
CA GLU A 170 -6.04 12.90 0.86
C GLU A 170 -4.78 13.28 1.65
N HIS A 171 -4.51 12.63 2.78
CA HIS A 171 -3.31 12.90 3.57
C HIS A 171 -2.00 12.60 2.83
N ALA A 172 -2.03 11.78 1.79
CA ALA A 172 -0.84 11.41 1.01
C ALA A 172 -0.35 12.54 0.10
N TYR A 173 -1.25 13.46 -0.31
CA TYR A 173 -0.94 14.48 -1.33
C TYR A 173 -1.45 15.89 -1.00
N TYR A 174 -2.40 16.03 -0.06
CA TYR A 174 -3.09 17.30 0.14
C TYR A 174 -2.17 18.47 0.55
N LEU A 175 -1.14 18.21 1.36
CA LEU A 175 -0.21 19.27 1.78
C LEU A 175 0.57 19.87 0.62
N ASP A 176 0.89 19.05 -0.39
CA ASP A 176 1.71 19.45 -1.52
C ASP A 176 0.87 20.04 -2.66
N TYR A 177 -0.32 19.50 -2.91
CA TYR A 177 -1.11 19.81 -4.09
C TYR A 177 -2.39 20.59 -3.77
N GLN A 178 -2.90 20.58 -2.53
CA GLN A 178 -4.11 21.28 -2.05
C GLN A 178 -5.35 21.05 -2.94
N ASP A 179 -5.42 19.89 -3.60
CA ASP A 179 -6.45 19.54 -4.55
C ASP A 179 -6.90 18.08 -4.33
N ARG A 180 -7.79 17.62 -5.21
CA ARG A 180 -8.36 16.29 -5.21
C ARG A 180 -7.40 15.28 -5.86
N LYS A 181 -7.76 13.98 -5.82
CA LYS A 181 -7.05 12.85 -6.45
C LYS A 181 -6.67 13.04 -7.92
N SER A 182 -7.28 13.99 -8.63
CA SER A 182 -7.00 14.28 -10.04
C SER A 182 -5.62 14.91 -10.30
N VAL A 183 -4.88 15.25 -9.27
CA VAL A 183 -3.52 15.83 -9.35
C VAL A 183 -2.40 14.88 -8.91
N VAL A 184 -2.74 13.67 -8.55
CA VAL A 184 -1.77 12.66 -8.08
C VAL A 184 -1.23 11.84 -9.24
#